data_aee346a090ace0fa63ae7964542792c4
#
_entry.id   aee346a090ace0fa63ae7964542792c4
#
_cell.length_a   1.000
_cell.length_b   1.000
_cell.length_c   1.000
_cell.angle_alpha   90.00
_cell.angle_beta   90.00
_cell.angle_gamma   90.00
#
_symmetry.space_group_name_H-M   'P 1'
#
loop_
_entity.id
_entity.type
_entity.pdbx_description
1 polymer ?
#
loop_
_entity_poly.entity_id
_entity_poly.type
_entity_poly.pdbx_seq_one_letter_code
_entity_poly.pdbx_strand_id
1 'polypeptide(L)'
;MELLDKAQQWADHDPDSATASSLNADIEAARSGDEEALARVGAAMNGPLEFGTAGLRGVVGPGESRMNLAVVIRATAGLCEVVKRHATGTPTLVVGCDARYGSSEFATAACRVASAAGVRVLALPQANPTPLTSFAVRHFGADAGVMVTASHNPAPDNGYKVYLGGSVVTGDGQGVQIVPPFDAEIAAAIEATPPADQVPMNDDLVEAVDPRDEYVAEAVKLASGDEAARADLRIVLTAMHGVGASMTARVLAEAGFANVSLVAAQAEPDPDFPTVPFPNPEEAGALDMAIEQARAEDADLIIAVDPDADRCALAVPDPGAEAGWSPLSGDQIGCLLGEFLAARGLEGSLANSIVSSRLLARIAEAHGLVHHTTLTGFKWIARAPKLAFGYEEAIGFCPNPQIARDKDGIASSVVAASLFAALKVEGRTAWDELDRLAHAHGLHVTGPLTFRVEEIEQIAAGMARLRAQPPSVLAGSPVVEVSDLSEGYRGLPPTDGVLVVTEAGDRVIARPSGTEPKLKCYLEVILPAPEGEPVPWEAARERLELIKSEFGRIIGL
;
A
#
# COMPACT_ATOMS: atom_id res chain seq x y z
N MET A 1 -6.29 5.82 38.70
CA MET A 1 -5.56 7.03 39.10
C MET A 1 -4.38 7.25 38.14
N GLU A 2 -3.49 6.27 38.01
CA GLU A 2 -2.30 6.35 37.13
C GLU A 2 -2.61 6.69 35.65
N LEU A 3 -3.67 6.07 35.05
CA LEU A 3 -4.09 6.36 33.66
C LEU A 3 -4.54 7.83 33.50
N LEU A 4 -5.40 8.32 34.37
CA LEU A 4 -5.93 9.68 34.30
C LEU A 4 -4.86 10.74 34.57
N ASP A 5 -3.86 10.42 35.40
CA ASP A 5 -2.72 11.32 35.66
C ASP A 5 -1.79 11.37 34.46
N LYS A 6 -1.54 10.23 33.77
CA LYS A 6 -0.80 10.18 32.52
C LYS A 6 -1.50 10.95 31.41
N ALA A 7 -2.83 10.77 31.28
CA ALA A 7 -3.64 11.50 30.32
C ALA A 7 -3.63 13.02 30.57
N GLN A 8 -3.69 13.44 31.85
CA GLN A 8 -3.60 14.84 32.20
C GLN A 8 -2.25 15.43 31.83
N GLN A 9 -1.17 14.72 32.15
CA GLN A 9 0.17 15.14 31.75
C GLN A 9 0.32 15.29 30.24
N TRP A 10 -0.30 14.38 29.46
CA TRP A 10 -0.33 14.50 27.99
C TRP A 10 -1.09 15.76 27.57
N ALA A 11 -2.31 15.98 28.09
CA ALA A 11 -3.14 17.13 27.74
C ALA A 11 -2.49 18.47 28.10
N ASP A 12 -1.75 18.53 29.21
CA ASP A 12 -1.03 19.74 29.67
C ASP A 12 0.10 20.15 28.73
N HIS A 13 0.61 19.22 27.89
CA HIS A 13 1.70 19.41 26.94
C HIS A 13 1.26 19.24 25.47
N ASP A 14 -0.04 19.12 25.20
CA ASP A 14 -0.56 19.03 23.85
C ASP A 14 -0.59 20.46 23.23
N PRO A 15 0.15 20.70 22.13
CA PRO A 15 0.21 22.01 21.48
C PRO A 15 -1.10 22.36 20.74
N ASP A 16 -1.99 21.40 20.51
CA ASP A 16 -3.30 21.62 19.90
C ASP A 16 -4.37 21.79 20.99
N SER A 17 -4.89 23.00 21.11
CA SER A 17 -5.92 23.34 22.11
C SER A 17 -7.22 22.56 21.94
N ALA A 18 -7.55 22.08 20.73
CA ALA A 18 -8.76 21.30 20.46
C ALA A 18 -8.62 19.89 21.01
N THR A 19 -7.51 19.19 20.70
CA THR A 19 -7.24 17.85 21.23
C THR A 19 -7.01 17.88 22.75
N ALA A 20 -6.27 18.88 23.25
CA ALA A 20 -6.09 19.11 24.70
C ALA A 20 -7.43 19.29 25.42
N SER A 21 -8.32 20.13 24.91
CA SER A 21 -9.63 20.38 25.52
C SER A 21 -10.53 19.15 25.49
N SER A 22 -10.50 18.40 24.37
CA SER A 22 -11.27 17.15 24.25
C SER A 22 -10.82 16.11 25.28
N LEU A 23 -9.49 15.90 25.42
CA LEU A 23 -8.95 14.95 26.38
C LEU A 23 -9.23 15.38 27.81
N ASN A 24 -9.10 16.68 28.13
CA ASN A 24 -9.44 17.21 29.45
C ASN A 24 -10.91 16.98 29.81
N ALA A 25 -11.84 17.16 28.86
CA ALA A 25 -13.27 16.91 29.10
C ALA A 25 -13.54 15.42 29.43
N ASP A 26 -12.91 14.50 28.69
CA ASP A 26 -13.02 13.06 28.97
C ASP A 26 -12.39 12.69 30.33
N ILE A 27 -11.26 13.30 30.70
CA ILE A 27 -10.61 13.10 32.02
C ILE A 27 -11.52 13.57 33.16
N GLU A 28 -12.13 14.75 33.03
CA GLU A 28 -13.06 15.28 34.06
C GLU A 28 -14.31 14.41 34.22
N ALA A 29 -14.91 13.97 33.09
CA ALA A 29 -16.04 13.07 33.10
C ALA A 29 -15.69 11.71 33.75
N ALA A 30 -14.54 11.13 33.40
CA ALA A 30 -14.06 9.88 33.99
C ALA A 30 -13.78 10.01 35.48
N ARG A 31 -13.21 11.14 35.96
CA ARG A 31 -13.05 11.43 37.40
C ARG A 31 -14.37 11.55 38.11
N SER A 32 -15.44 11.95 37.43
CA SER A 32 -16.79 12.06 37.93
C SER A 32 -17.57 10.73 37.94
N GLY A 33 -16.97 9.63 37.45
CA GLY A 33 -17.53 8.29 37.43
C GLY A 33 -18.17 7.88 36.09
N ASP A 34 -17.94 8.60 35.01
CA ASP A 34 -18.38 8.20 33.65
C ASP A 34 -17.46 7.09 33.10
N GLU A 35 -18.00 5.87 33.03
CA GLU A 35 -17.28 4.69 32.56
C GLU A 35 -16.96 4.76 31.03
N GLU A 36 -17.83 5.39 30.23
CA GLU A 36 -17.58 5.56 28.80
C GLU A 36 -16.43 6.55 28.54
N ALA A 37 -16.39 7.65 29.32
CA ALA A 37 -15.28 8.58 29.27
C ALA A 37 -13.97 7.91 29.70
N LEU A 38 -14.00 7.07 30.76
CA LEU A 38 -12.83 6.30 31.17
C LEU A 38 -12.33 5.35 30.07
N ALA A 39 -13.26 4.69 29.38
CA ALA A 39 -12.92 3.82 28.24
C ALA A 39 -12.30 4.63 27.08
N ARG A 40 -12.83 5.85 26.78
CA ARG A 40 -12.25 6.72 25.74
C ARG A 40 -10.84 7.18 26.11
N VAL A 41 -10.61 7.59 27.37
CA VAL A 41 -9.26 7.92 27.86
C VAL A 41 -8.34 6.70 27.78
N GLY A 42 -8.82 5.52 28.16
CA GLY A 42 -8.07 4.28 28.03
C GLY A 42 -7.63 4.00 26.60
N ALA A 43 -8.55 4.14 25.64
CA ALA A 43 -8.26 3.96 24.21
C ALA A 43 -7.30 5.04 23.64
N ALA A 44 -7.35 6.26 24.17
CA ALA A 44 -6.44 7.35 23.77
C ALA A 44 -5.03 7.20 24.34
N MET A 45 -4.85 6.49 25.44
CA MET A 45 -3.62 6.34 26.21
C MET A 45 -3.12 4.89 26.30
N ASN A 46 -3.48 4.04 25.33
CA ASN A 46 -3.11 2.61 25.28
C ASN A 46 -1.68 2.36 24.75
N GLY A 47 -0.78 3.29 24.95
CA GLY A 47 0.60 3.26 24.45
C GLY A 47 0.80 4.06 23.16
N PRO A 48 2.05 4.40 22.84
CA PRO A 48 2.37 5.17 21.64
C PRO A 48 2.08 4.38 20.36
N LEU A 49 1.80 5.11 19.27
CA LEU A 49 1.73 4.50 17.94
C LEU A 49 3.07 3.90 17.55
N GLU A 50 3.05 2.68 17.04
CA GLU A 50 4.25 1.97 16.60
C GLU A 50 4.41 2.04 15.07
N PHE A 51 5.66 1.95 14.59
CA PHE A 51 5.96 1.85 13.17
C PHE A 51 5.52 0.49 12.62
N GLY A 52 4.40 0.49 11.89
CA GLY A 52 3.87 -0.69 11.23
C GLY A 52 4.51 -0.94 9.85
N THR A 53 3.77 -1.63 8.98
CA THR A 53 4.21 -1.94 7.60
C THR A 53 4.41 -0.67 6.76
N ALA A 54 3.67 0.40 7.04
CA ALA A 54 3.65 1.63 6.26
C ALA A 54 3.76 2.91 7.13
N GLY A 55 4.64 2.92 8.11
CA GLY A 55 4.84 4.05 9.02
C GLY A 55 3.92 4.04 10.24
N LEU A 56 3.74 5.21 10.89
CA LEU A 56 2.73 5.40 11.93
C LEU A 56 1.35 5.54 11.28
N ARG A 57 0.31 4.99 11.91
CA ARG A 57 -1.07 5.12 11.43
C ARG A 57 -2.05 4.98 12.59
N GLY A 58 -3.10 5.80 12.58
CA GLY A 58 -4.17 5.71 13.57
C GLY A 58 -5.28 6.72 13.32
N VAL A 59 -6.36 6.59 14.07
CA VAL A 59 -7.46 7.55 14.09
C VAL A 59 -6.94 8.91 14.55
N VAL A 60 -7.37 9.98 13.90
CA VAL A 60 -7.07 11.36 14.32
C VAL A 60 -7.83 11.66 15.61
N GLY A 61 -7.12 12.13 16.63
CA GLY A 61 -7.74 12.46 17.92
C GLY A 61 -6.72 12.68 19.04
N PRO A 62 -7.19 12.95 20.27
CA PRO A 62 -6.33 13.23 21.40
C PRO A 62 -5.62 11.99 21.95
N GLY A 63 -4.43 12.19 22.53
CA GLY A 63 -3.69 11.15 23.24
C GLY A 63 -2.58 10.48 22.43
N GLU A 64 -1.75 9.70 23.12
CA GLU A 64 -0.54 9.09 22.54
C GLU A 64 -0.80 7.97 21.52
N SER A 65 -1.98 7.33 21.61
CA SER A 65 -2.38 6.22 20.72
C SER A 65 -3.15 6.69 19.48
N ARG A 66 -3.18 8.00 19.22
CA ARG A 66 -3.91 8.63 18.11
C ARG A 66 -2.96 9.45 17.25
N MET A 67 -3.36 9.68 15.97
CA MET A 67 -2.68 10.65 15.13
C MET A 67 -3.11 12.07 15.56
N ASN A 68 -2.15 12.90 15.91
CA ASN A 68 -2.35 14.30 16.28
C ASN A 68 -1.05 15.10 16.15
N LEU A 69 -1.15 16.38 16.37
CA LEU A 69 -0.03 17.30 16.22
C LEU A 69 1.13 16.95 17.17
N ALA A 70 0.84 16.59 18.43
CA ALA A 70 1.85 16.22 19.42
C ALA A 70 2.64 14.97 19.00
N VAL A 71 1.95 13.95 18.46
CA VAL A 71 2.59 12.72 17.96
C VAL A 71 3.47 13.03 16.75
N VAL A 72 3.01 13.84 15.79
CA VAL A 72 3.77 14.20 14.60
C VAL A 72 5.00 15.03 14.94
N ILE A 73 4.89 16.00 15.84
CA ILE A 73 6.03 16.82 16.32
C ILE A 73 7.10 15.91 16.91
N ARG A 74 6.73 15.01 17.83
CA ARG A 74 7.68 14.10 18.47
C ARG A 74 8.27 13.09 17.49
N ALA A 75 7.45 12.54 16.59
CA ALA A 75 7.91 11.61 15.55
C ALA A 75 8.93 12.27 14.63
N THR A 76 8.70 13.52 14.22
CA THR A 76 9.61 14.26 13.36
C THR A 76 10.92 14.61 14.09
N ALA A 77 10.84 15.01 15.37
CA ALA A 77 12.05 15.29 16.17
C ALA A 77 12.92 14.03 16.32
N GLY A 78 12.31 12.88 16.63
CA GLY A 78 13.01 11.60 16.69
C GLY A 78 13.62 11.17 15.35
N LEU A 79 12.87 11.33 14.26
CA LEU A 79 13.38 11.07 12.90
C LEU A 79 14.61 11.95 12.60
N CYS A 80 14.53 13.25 12.84
CA CYS A 80 15.63 14.19 12.59
C CYS A 80 16.89 13.83 13.39
N GLU A 81 16.74 13.38 14.63
CA GLU A 81 17.86 12.94 15.46
C GLU A 81 18.57 11.71 14.86
N VAL A 82 17.81 10.74 14.34
CA VAL A 82 18.38 9.55 13.67
C VAL A 82 19.03 9.94 12.34
N VAL A 83 18.34 10.73 11.51
CA VAL A 83 18.89 11.17 10.22
C VAL A 83 20.20 11.94 10.40
N LYS A 84 20.30 12.84 11.39
CA LYS A 84 21.53 13.59 11.70
C LYS A 84 22.70 12.70 12.14
N ARG A 85 22.42 11.58 12.82
CA ARG A 85 23.47 10.62 13.21
C ARG A 85 24.07 9.88 12.03
N HIS A 86 23.28 9.59 11.01
CA HIS A 86 23.68 8.77 9.87
C HIS A 86 24.04 9.58 8.62
N ALA A 87 23.53 10.80 8.48
CA ALA A 87 23.80 11.64 7.30
C ALA A 87 25.22 12.22 7.31
N THR A 88 25.73 12.47 6.11
CA THR A 88 26.98 13.21 5.90
C THR A 88 26.67 14.67 5.52
N GLY A 89 27.12 15.63 6.34
CA GLY A 89 26.84 17.06 6.13
C GLY A 89 25.50 17.51 6.71
N THR A 90 24.91 18.54 6.11
CA THR A 90 23.56 19.02 6.50
C THR A 90 22.51 18.14 5.87
N PRO A 91 21.72 17.40 6.66
CA PRO A 91 20.71 16.50 6.11
C PRO A 91 19.58 17.25 5.43
N THR A 92 18.96 16.59 4.45
CA THR A 92 17.81 17.12 3.71
C THR A 92 16.61 16.19 3.89
N LEU A 93 15.43 16.76 4.19
CA LEU A 93 14.16 16.07 4.36
C LEU A 93 13.14 16.59 3.33
N VAL A 94 12.51 15.69 2.58
CA VAL A 94 11.33 15.99 1.78
C VAL A 94 10.07 15.77 2.62
N VAL A 95 9.10 16.68 2.55
CA VAL A 95 7.81 16.54 3.24
C VAL A 95 6.66 16.74 2.26
N GLY A 96 5.77 15.76 2.18
CA GLY A 96 4.52 15.80 1.43
C GLY A 96 3.32 15.35 2.26
N CYS A 97 2.12 15.64 1.78
CA CYS A 97 0.88 15.22 2.42
C CYS A 97 -0.27 15.02 1.42
N ASP A 98 -1.19 14.15 1.77
CA ASP A 98 -2.49 14.02 1.08
C ASP A 98 -3.49 15.11 1.54
N ALA A 99 -4.79 14.90 1.28
CA ALA A 99 -5.85 15.84 1.60
C ALA A 99 -6.75 15.40 2.78
N ARG A 100 -6.30 14.45 3.59
CA ARG A 100 -7.04 14.00 4.78
C ARG A 100 -7.08 15.07 5.87
N TYR A 101 -8.02 14.90 6.80
CA TYR A 101 -8.06 15.73 8.01
C TYR A 101 -6.72 15.74 8.74
N GLY A 102 -6.20 16.92 9.06
CA GLY A 102 -4.92 17.13 9.72
C GLY A 102 -3.69 17.02 8.82
N SER A 103 -3.77 16.51 7.57
CA SER A 103 -2.58 16.26 6.75
C SER A 103 -1.74 17.50 6.49
N SER A 104 -2.37 18.63 6.15
CA SER A 104 -1.67 19.91 5.92
C SER A 104 -1.00 20.44 7.18
N GLU A 105 -1.68 20.36 8.33
CA GLU A 105 -1.17 20.84 9.63
C GLU A 105 -0.03 19.97 10.11
N PHE A 106 -0.15 18.65 9.99
CA PHE A 106 0.90 17.69 10.35
C PHE A 106 2.15 17.86 9.48
N ALA A 107 1.98 18.03 8.16
CA ALA A 107 3.10 18.29 7.24
C ALA A 107 3.80 19.63 7.57
N THR A 108 3.03 20.67 7.85
CA THR A 108 3.57 21.97 8.26
C THR A 108 4.37 21.86 9.55
N ALA A 109 3.85 21.16 10.56
CA ALA A 109 4.57 20.93 11.80
C ALA A 109 5.85 20.11 11.59
N ALA A 110 5.80 19.06 10.76
CA ALA A 110 6.98 18.27 10.41
C ALA A 110 8.05 19.14 9.74
N CYS A 111 7.69 20.03 8.81
CA CYS A 111 8.63 20.99 8.21
C CYS A 111 9.31 21.87 9.25
N ARG A 112 8.51 22.45 10.16
CA ARG A 112 9.02 23.40 11.16
C ARG A 112 9.89 22.77 12.23
N VAL A 113 9.54 21.56 12.67
CA VAL A 113 10.37 20.76 13.59
C VAL A 113 11.71 20.41 12.97
N ALA A 114 11.69 19.90 11.73
CA ALA A 114 12.90 19.51 11.02
C ALA A 114 13.83 20.72 10.77
N SER A 115 13.26 21.86 10.37
CA SER A 115 14.00 23.12 10.21
C SER A 115 14.68 23.55 11.51
N ALA A 116 13.96 23.55 12.64
CA ALA A 116 14.52 23.90 13.95
C ALA A 116 15.58 22.90 14.42
N ALA A 117 15.49 21.63 13.99
CA ALA A 117 16.53 20.62 14.25
C ALA A 117 17.79 20.78 13.38
N GLY A 118 17.83 21.77 12.47
CA GLY A 118 18.96 22.03 11.57
C GLY A 118 18.98 21.15 10.32
N VAL A 119 17.83 20.61 9.92
CA VAL A 119 17.62 19.83 8.69
C VAL A 119 17.08 20.77 7.61
N ARG A 120 17.65 20.74 6.40
CA ARG A 120 17.08 21.43 5.24
C ARG A 120 15.80 20.73 4.83
N VAL A 121 14.72 21.46 4.67
CA VAL A 121 13.41 20.91 4.34
C VAL A 121 12.98 21.33 2.95
N LEU A 122 12.61 20.35 2.13
CA LEU A 122 11.99 20.51 0.83
C LEU A 122 10.50 20.21 0.96
N ALA A 123 9.70 21.26 1.11
CA ALA A 123 8.25 21.16 1.27
C ALA A 123 7.57 21.03 -0.09
N LEU A 124 6.88 19.91 -0.33
CA LEU A 124 6.08 19.69 -1.53
C LEU A 124 4.77 20.47 -1.50
N PRO A 125 4.10 20.67 -2.66
CA PRO A 125 2.76 21.23 -2.69
C PRO A 125 1.79 20.45 -1.80
N GLN A 126 0.82 21.12 -1.22
CA GLN A 126 -0.24 20.49 -0.44
C GLN A 126 -1.09 19.56 -1.31
N ALA A 127 -1.69 18.54 -0.71
CA ALA A 127 -2.54 17.56 -1.38
C ALA A 127 -1.81 16.88 -2.57
N ASN A 128 -0.61 16.38 -2.32
CA ASN A 128 0.18 15.66 -3.31
C ASN A 128 0.07 14.12 -3.15
N PRO A 129 0.17 13.34 -4.24
CA PRO A 129 0.19 11.89 -4.16
C PRO A 129 1.50 11.34 -3.56
N THR A 130 1.40 10.18 -2.91
CA THR A 130 2.55 9.47 -2.32
C THR A 130 3.68 9.20 -3.33
N PRO A 131 3.43 8.78 -4.59
CA PRO A 131 4.51 8.61 -5.58
C PRO A 131 5.35 9.85 -5.80
N LEU A 132 4.75 11.04 -5.77
CA LEU A 132 5.50 12.30 -5.90
C LEU A 132 6.49 12.50 -4.74
N THR A 133 6.08 12.16 -3.50
CA THR A 133 6.98 12.23 -2.34
C THR A 133 8.13 11.23 -2.47
N SER A 134 7.85 9.98 -2.83
CA SER A 134 8.88 8.95 -3.06
C SER A 134 9.84 9.34 -4.19
N PHE A 135 9.31 9.89 -5.29
CA PHE A 135 10.11 10.45 -6.40
C PHE A 135 11.02 11.57 -5.92
N ALA A 136 10.46 12.54 -5.17
CA ALA A 136 11.20 13.72 -4.72
C ALA A 136 12.39 13.36 -3.81
N VAL A 137 12.25 12.35 -2.94
CA VAL A 137 13.36 11.87 -2.10
C VAL A 137 14.56 11.47 -2.97
N ARG A 138 14.33 10.75 -4.06
CA ARG A 138 15.40 10.31 -4.97
C ARG A 138 15.86 11.43 -5.90
N HIS A 139 14.93 12.19 -6.46
CA HIS A 139 15.20 13.28 -7.40
C HIS A 139 16.10 14.36 -6.78
N PHE A 140 15.83 14.75 -5.54
CA PHE A 140 16.65 15.72 -4.83
C PHE A 140 17.82 15.11 -4.05
N GLY A 141 17.97 13.78 -4.05
CA GLY A 141 18.99 13.09 -3.26
C GLY A 141 18.84 13.33 -1.75
N ALA A 142 17.59 13.48 -1.28
CA ALA A 142 17.30 13.76 0.11
C ALA A 142 17.64 12.57 1.02
N ASP A 143 18.10 12.87 2.24
CA ASP A 143 18.49 11.87 3.23
C ASP A 143 17.27 11.19 3.87
N ALA A 144 16.13 11.88 3.90
CA ALA A 144 14.88 11.32 4.35
C ALA A 144 13.68 11.94 3.61
N GLY A 145 12.54 11.28 3.72
CA GLY A 145 11.24 11.78 3.27
C GLY A 145 10.12 11.43 4.25
N VAL A 146 9.14 12.30 4.31
CA VAL A 146 7.91 12.10 5.08
C VAL A 146 6.72 12.29 4.15
N MET A 147 5.79 11.35 4.18
CA MET A 147 4.48 11.50 3.55
C MET A 147 3.39 11.32 4.60
N VAL A 148 2.63 12.39 4.81
CA VAL A 148 1.49 12.40 5.74
C VAL A 148 0.26 11.88 5.01
N THR A 149 -0.14 10.65 5.31
CA THR A 149 -1.28 9.96 4.68
C THR A 149 -1.64 8.69 5.43
N ALA A 150 -2.90 8.28 5.37
CA ALA A 150 -3.34 6.95 5.76
C ALA A 150 -3.70 6.05 4.55
N SER A 151 -3.27 6.42 3.31
CA SER A 151 -3.57 5.66 2.09
C SER A 151 -5.09 5.42 1.93
N HIS A 152 -5.54 4.19 1.84
CA HIS A 152 -6.94 3.79 1.68
C HIS A 152 -7.71 3.57 3.00
N ASN A 153 -7.15 3.92 4.15
CA ASN A 153 -7.86 3.77 5.43
C ASN A 153 -9.12 4.66 5.47
N PRO A 154 -10.10 4.37 6.37
CA PRO A 154 -11.28 5.20 6.56
C PRO A 154 -10.99 6.67 6.83
N ALA A 155 -11.98 7.53 6.64
CA ALA A 155 -11.88 8.99 6.78
C ALA A 155 -11.27 9.49 8.10
N PRO A 156 -11.57 8.87 9.28
CA PRO A 156 -11.01 9.32 10.55
C PRO A 156 -9.50 9.09 10.70
N ASP A 157 -8.89 8.26 9.85
CA ASP A 157 -7.49 7.88 10.00
C ASP A 157 -6.54 8.86 9.28
N ASN A 158 -5.35 9.04 9.88
CA ASN A 158 -4.20 9.64 9.24
C ASN A 158 -2.92 8.85 9.57
N GLY A 159 -1.79 9.22 8.98
CA GLY A 159 -0.53 8.49 9.19
C GLY A 159 0.69 9.31 8.79
N TYR A 160 1.86 8.67 8.96
CA TYR A 160 3.16 9.29 8.76
C TYR A 160 4.12 8.24 8.19
N LYS A 161 4.24 8.17 6.85
CA LYS A 161 5.19 7.28 6.15
C LYS A 161 6.58 7.92 6.17
N VAL A 162 7.62 7.12 6.40
CA VAL A 162 9.02 7.56 6.44
C VAL A 162 9.84 6.84 5.37
N TYR A 163 10.58 7.61 4.60
CA TYR A 163 11.54 7.16 3.58
C TYR A 163 12.96 7.55 4.01
N LEU A 164 13.95 6.73 3.66
CA LEU A 164 15.36 7.07 3.85
C LEU A 164 16.11 6.98 2.52
N GLY A 165 17.06 7.88 2.33
CA GLY A 165 17.81 7.99 1.08
C GLY A 165 19.13 8.71 1.27
N GLY A 166 19.56 9.46 0.26
CA GLY A 166 20.75 10.30 0.29
C GLY A 166 21.99 9.57 0.76
N SER A 167 22.59 10.11 1.81
CA SER A 167 23.77 9.54 2.47
C SER A 167 23.43 8.57 3.63
N VAL A 168 22.17 8.56 4.10
CA VAL A 168 21.70 7.69 5.21
C VAL A 168 21.52 6.27 4.75
N VAL A 169 20.89 6.09 3.58
CA VAL A 169 20.69 4.76 2.96
C VAL A 169 21.06 4.82 1.49
N THR A 170 21.96 3.94 1.07
CA THR A 170 22.46 3.86 -0.31
C THR A 170 22.06 2.55 -0.99
N GLY A 171 22.35 2.41 -2.29
CA GLY A 171 22.06 1.21 -3.06
C GLY A 171 20.57 0.96 -3.25
N ASP A 172 20.16 -0.30 -3.20
CA ASP A 172 18.78 -0.71 -3.46
C ASP A 172 17.76 -0.26 -2.39
N GLY A 173 18.21 0.22 -1.25
CA GLY A 173 17.37 0.81 -0.20
C GLY A 173 17.12 2.30 -0.33
N GLN A 174 17.81 3.00 -1.24
CA GLN A 174 17.73 4.44 -1.37
C GLN A 174 16.35 4.91 -1.85
N GLY A 175 15.71 5.79 -1.07
CA GLY A 175 14.38 6.31 -1.37
C GLY A 175 13.24 5.35 -1.03
N VAL A 176 13.51 4.29 -0.26
CA VAL A 176 12.52 3.29 0.14
C VAL A 176 12.07 3.55 1.58
N GLN A 177 10.85 3.15 1.92
CA GLN A 177 10.32 3.21 3.30
C GLN A 177 11.23 2.46 4.28
N ILE A 178 11.24 2.90 5.54
CA ILE A 178 12.09 2.34 6.60
C ILE A 178 11.86 0.85 6.85
N VAL A 179 12.96 0.19 7.24
CA VAL A 179 12.99 -1.21 7.72
C VAL A 179 13.92 -1.31 8.92
N PRO A 180 13.92 -2.40 9.68
CA PRO A 180 14.93 -2.63 10.70
C PRO A 180 16.37 -2.41 10.18
N PRO A 181 17.26 -1.79 10.98
CA PRO A 181 17.07 -1.34 12.38
C PRO A 181 16.50 0.07 12.54
N PHE A 182 16.26 0.81 11.45
CA PHE A 182 15.90 2.23 11.51
C PHE A 182 14.56 2.49 12.18
N ASP A 183 13.57 1.61 12.03
CA ASP A 183 12.28 1.71 12.72
C ASP A 183 12.46 1.70 14.25
N ALA A 184 13.27 0.79 14.78
CA ALA A 184 13.58 0.71 16.20
C ALA A 184 14.43 1.91 16.68
N GLU A 185 15.40 2.37 15.88
CA GLU A 185 16.21 3.54 16.21
C GLU A 185 15.37 4.82 16.29
N ILE A 186 14.44 4.99 15.33
CA ILE A 186 13.53 6.15 15.32
C ILE A 186 12.55 6.06 16.49
N ALA A 187 11.99 4.88 16.77
CA ALA A 187 11.09 4.70 17.91
C ALA A 187 11.77 5.07 19.24
N ALA A 188 13.00 4.60 19.45
CA ALA A 188 13.78 4.95 20.64
C ALA A 188 14.10 6.46 20.73
N ALA A 189 14.36 7.11 19.60
CA ALA A 189 14.58 8.55 19.55
C ALA A 189 13.29 9.34 19.85
N ILE A 190 12.14 8.88 19.38
CA ILE A 190 10.82 9.46 19.70
C ILE A 190 10.53 9.38 21.20
N GLU A 191 10.81 8.22 21.82
CA GLU A 191 10.63 8.04 23.27
C GLU A 191 11.48 9.03 24.08
N ALA A 192 12.73 9.29 23.64
CA ALA A 192 13.63 10.23 24.27
C ALA A 192 13.31 11.71 24.00
N THR A 193 12.37 12.02 23.11
CA THR A 193 11.99 13.39 22.76
C THR A 193 11.21 14.04 23.91
N PRO A 194 11.43 15.33 24.23
CA PRO A 194 10.65 16.04 25.23
C PRO A 194 9.16 16.12 24.85
N PRO A 195 8.28 16.56 25.76
CA PRO A 195 6.89 16.88 25.43
C PRO A 195 6.78 17.80 24.21
N ALA A 196 5.71 17.65 23.44
CA ALA A 196 5.60 18.26 22.11
C ALA A 196 5.65 19.80 22.12
N ASP A 197 5.09 20.43 23.14
CA ASP A 197 5.11 21.90 23.35
C ASP A 197 6.52 22.45 23.65
N GLN A 198 7.48 21.59 23.99
CA GLN A 198 8.88 21.95 24.27
C GLN A 198 9.80 21.67 23.07
N VAL A 199 9.30 21.07 22.00
CA VAL A 199 10.07 20.84 20.77
C VAL A 199 10.15 22.13 19.97
N PRO A 200 11.36 22.63 19.64
CA PRO A 200 11.50 23.86 18.87
C PRO A 200 10.92 23.73 17.46
N MET A 201 10.35 24.81 16.94
CA MET A 201 9.84 24.92 15.58
C MET A 201 10.19 26.28 14.97
N ASN A 202 10.68 26.30 13.72
CA ASN A 202 10.87 27.50 12.91
C ASN A 202 10.79 27.15 11.41
N ASP A 203 10.82 28.17 10.56
CA ASP A 203 10.73 28.01 9.11
C ASP A 203 12.05 28.38 8.39
N ASP A 204 13.17 28.57 9.12
CA ASP A 204 14.41 29.15 8.60
C ASP A 204 15.07 28.31 7.49
N LEU A 205 14.89 26.99 7.50
CA LEU A 205 15.46 26.05 6.54
C LEU A 205 14.39 25.38 5.66
N VAL A 206 13.16 25.92 5.62
CA VAL A 206 12.07 25.39 4.78
C VAL A 206 12.10 26.05 3.41
N GLU A 207 12.18 25.24 2.37
CA GLU A 207 12.14 25.63 0.96
C GLU A 207 10.94 24.95 0.28
N ALA A 208 10.07 25.71 -0.35
CA ALA A 208 9.00 25.16 -1.17
C ALA A 208 9.55 24.69 -2.53
N VAL A 209 9.27 23.45 -2.91
CA VAL A 209 9.68 22.85 -4.19
C VAL A 209 8.51 22.19 -4.87
N ASP A 210 8.51 22.15 -6.18
CA ASP A 210 7.45 21.53 -6.97
C ASP A 210 8.01 20.66 -8.10
N PRO A 211 8.27 19.37 -7.84
CA PRO A 211 8.81 18.46 -8.84
C PRO A 211 7.75 17.76 -9.69
N ARG A 212 6.52 18.30 -9.78
CA ARG A 212 5.41 17.65 -10.52
C ARG A 212 5.71 17.51 -12.00
N ASP A 213 6.31 18.51 -12.63
CA ASP A 213 6.62 18.49 -14.06
C ASP A 213 7.70 17.42 -14.38
N GLU A 214 8.72 17.32 -13.53
CA GLU A 214 9.77 16.30 -13.67
C GLU A 214 9.22 14.89 -13.46
N TYR A 215 8.34 14.70 -12.46
CA TYR A 215 7.68 13.42 -12.24
C TYR A 215 6.80 13.03 -13.44
N VAL A 216 5.96 13.94 -13.94
CA VAL A 216 5.11 13.72 -15.10
C VAL A 216 5.95 13.35 -16.33
N ALA A 217 7.02 14.11 -16.59
CA ALA A 217 7.92 13.84 -17.72
C ALA A 217 8.57 12.44 -17.66
N GLU A 218 8.88 11.93 -16.46
CA GLU A 218 9.39 10.57 -16.30
C GLU A 218 8.29 9.50 -16.45
N ALA A 219 7.11 9.72 -15.87
CA ALA A 219 5.99 8.79 -15.94
C ALA A 219 5.47 8.60 -17.38
N VAL A 220 5.40 9.68 -18.16
CA VAL A 220 5.01 9.66 -19.58
C VAL A 220 5.91 8.75 -20.42
N LYS A 221 7.20 8.63 -20.11
CA LYS A 221 8.14 7.76 -20.84
C LYS A 221 7.79 6.27 -20.76
N LEU A 222 6.93 5.88 -19.82
CA LEU A 222 6.44 4.49 -19.71
C LEU A 222 5.39 4.14 -20.76
N ALA A 223 4.82 5.14 -21.44
CA ALA A 223 3.88 4.91 -22.52
C ALA A 223 4.56 4.16 -23.67
N SER A 224 3.89 3.15 -24.16
CA SER A 224 4.40 2.32 -25.25
C SER A 224 3.31 1.96 -26.26
N GLY A 225 3.72 1.45 -27.43
CA GLY A 225 2.81 1.06 -28.50
C GLY A 225 2.45 2.24 -29.43
N ASP A 226 1.50 2.00 -30.33
CA ASP A 226 1.07 2.94 -31.35
C ASP A 226 0.32 4.14 -30.74
N GLU A 227 0.63 5.35 -31.20
CA GLU A 227 0.00 6.57 -30.67
C GLU A 227 -1.49 6.65 -31.01
N ALA A 228 -1.90 6.19 -32.20
CA ALA A 228 -3.31 6.15 -32.57
C ALA A 228 -4.08 5.15 -31.71
N ALA A 229 -3.47 4.03 -31.35
CA ALA A 229 -4.05 3.05 -30.44
C ALA A 229 -4.25 3.63 -29.03
N ARG A 230 -3.27 4.38 -28.53
CA ARG A 230 -3.41 5.07 -27.23
C ARG A 230 -4.52 6.12 -27.26
N ALA A 231 -4.58 6.92 -28.35
CA ALA A 231 -5.62 7.93 -28.52
C ALA A 231 -7.03 7.34 -28.66
N ASP A 232 -7.18 6.09 -29.16
CA ASP A 232 -8.49 5.43 -29.35
C ASP A 232 -8.99 4.74 -28.06
N LEU A 233 -8.13 4.46 -27.10
CA LEU A 233 -8.52 3.78 -25.85
C LEU A 233 -9.39 4.70 -24.98
N ARG A 234 -10.60 4.24 -24.62
CA ARG A 234 -11.53 4.97 -23.76
C ARG A 234 -11.37 4.52 -22.31
N ILE A 235 -10.98 5.44 -21.44
CA ILE A 235 -10.67 5.16 -20.04
C ILE A 235 -11.60 5.94 -19.14
N VAL A 236 -12.23 5.27 -18.18
CA VAL A 236 -12.87 5.92 -17.02
C VAL A 236 -11.89 5.90 -15.86
N LEU A 237 -11.62 7.06 -15.28
CA LEU A 237 -10.66 7.24 -14.18
C LEU A 237 -11.37 7.73 -12.92
N THR A 238 -11.13 7.05 -11.79
CA THR A 238 -11.52 7.55 -10.47
C THR A 238 -10.34 7.61 -9.52
N ALA A 239 -10.30 8.62 -8.67
CA ALA A 239 -9.38 8.75 -7.55
C ALA A 239 -10.08 8.66 -6.18
N MET A 240 -11.37 8.28 -6.16
CA MET A 240 -12.15 8.06 -4.93
C MET A 240 -12.02 9.20 -3.91
N HIS A 241 -12.18 10.47 -4.37
CA HIS A 241 -11.95 11.66 -3.56
C HIS A 241 -10.51 11.83 -3.03
N GLY A 242 -9.55 11.14 -3.63
CA GLY A 242 -8.13 11.26 -3.30
C GLY A 242 -7.40 12.32 -4.12
N VAL A 243 -6.09 12.43 -3.90
CA VAL A 243 -5.22 13.45 -4.51
C VAL A 243 -4.69 13.06 -5.89
N GLY A 244 -5.04 11.85 -6.39
CA GLY A 244 -4.46 11.31 -7.61
C GLY A 244 -5.12 11.78 -8.92
N ALA A 245 -6.35 12.30 -8.92
CA ALA A 245 -7.14 12.52 -10.13
C ALA A 245 -6.45 13.40 -11.17
N SER A 246 -6.07 14.61 -10.79
CA SER A 246 -5.49 15.59 -11.71
C SER A 246 -4.14 15.15 -12.28
N MET A 247 -3.29 14.57 -11.43
CA MET A 247 -1.96 14.12 -11.87
C MET A 247 -2.04 12.88 -12.74
N THR A 248 -2.89 11.90 -12.41
CA THR A 248 -3.10 10.70 -13.25
C THR A 248 -3.69 11.08 -14.61
N ALA A 249 -4.72 11.94 -14.63
CA ALA A 249 -5.29 12.41 -15.88
C ALA A 249 -4.27 13.18 -16.74
N ARG A 250 -3.44 14.03 -16.12
CA ARG A 250 -2.38 14.77 -16.80
C ARG A 250 -1.34 13.82 -17.42
N VAL A 251 -0.84 12.85 -16.65
CA VAL A 251 0.14 11.89 -17.13
C VAL A 251 -0.42 11.05 -18.28
N LEU A 252 -1.67 10.57 -18.17
CA LEU A 252 -2.32 9.83 -19.26
C LEU A 252 -2.50 10.70 -20.51
N ALA A 253 -2.94 11.94 -20.37
CA ALA A 253 -3.13 12.86 -21.49
C ALA A 253 -1.78 13.15 -22.20
N GLU A 254 -0.73 13.50 -21.45
CA GLU A 254 0.61 13.75 -21.98
C GLU A 254 1.25 12.49 -22.59
N ALA A 255 0.84 11.29 -22.11
CA ALA A 255 1.22 9.99 -22.67
C ALA A 255 0.46 9.63 -23.96
N GLY A 256 -0.47 10.48 -24.42
CA GLY A 256 -1.22 10.31 -25.66
C GLY A 256 -2.56 9.57 -25.53
N PHE A 257 -3.06 9.34 -24.31
CA PHE A 257 -4.41 8.80 -24.10
C PHE A 257 -5.42 9.96 -24.12
N ALA A 258 -6.06 10.15 -25.27
CA ALA A 258 -6.94 11.30 -25.51
C ALA A 258 -8.35 11.17 -24.91
N ASN A 259 -8.81 9.94 -24.68
CA ASN A 259 -10.17 9.64 -24.24
C ASN A 259 -10.19 9.17 -22.78
N VAL A 260 -9.82 10.07 -21.85
CA VAL A 260 -9.88 9.83 -20.40
C VAL A 260 -11.01 10.65 -19.81
N SER A 261 -12.00 10.01 -19.21
CA SER A 261 -13.08 10.65 -18.48
C SER A 261 -12.98 10.40 -16.98
N LEU A 262 -13.07 11.45 -16.18
CA LEU A 262 -13.07 11.37 -14.72
C LEU A 262 -14.47 11.08 -14.19
N VAL A 263 -14.56 10.27 -13.14
CA VAL A 263 -15.78 10.19 -12.33
C VAL A 263 -15.92 11.50 -11.55
N ALA A 264 -16.70 12.44 -12.11
CA ALA A 264 -16.74 13.82 -11.65
C ALA A 264 -17.06 13.98 -10.15
N ALA A 265 -17.93 13.12 -9.60
CA ALA A 265 -18.27 13.15 -8.18
C ALA A 265 -17.12 12.73 -7.26
N GLN A 266 -16.07 12.09 -7.80
CA GLN A 266 -14.93 11.54 -7.05
C GLN A 266 -13.59 12.17 -7.47
N ALA A 267 -13.61 13.23 -8.32
CA ALA A 267 -12.42 13.81 -8.90
C ALA A 267 -11.68 14.77 -7.97
N GLU A 268 -12.43 15.51 -7.15
CA GLU A 268 -11.83 16.45 -6.21
C GLU A 268 -11.56 15.77 -4.86
N PRO A 269 -10.43 16.09 -4.21
CA PRO A 269 -10.12 15.57 -2.88
C PRO A 269 -11.17 15.98 -1.86
N ASP A 270 -11.69 15.00 -1.12
CA ASP A 270 -12.63 15.21 -0.02
C ASP A 270 -12.30 14.26 1.13
N PRO A 271 -11.90 14.75 2.32
CA PRO A 271 -11.50 13.92 3.45
C PRO A 271 -12.63 13.07 4.04
N ASP A 272 -13.90 13.35 3.74
CA ASP A 272 -15.04 12.57 4.17
C ASP A 272 -15.32 11.35 3.28
N PHE A 273 -14.76 11.30 2.07
CA PHE A 273 -15.01 10.23 1.07
C PHE A 273 -16.50 9.92 0.88
N PRO A 274 -17.36 10.92 0.55
CA PRO A 274 -18.82 10.82 0.72
C PRO A 274 -19.50 9.75 -0.15
N THR A 275 -18.88 9.28 -1.22
CA THR A 275 -19.45 8.25 -2.10
C THR A 275 -18.91 6.84 -1.83
N VAL A 276 -17.86 6.69 -0.99
CA VAL A 276 -17.22 5.40 -0.69
C VAL A 276 -16.92 5.32 0.81
N PRO A 277 -17.70 4.58 1.59
CA PRO A 277 -17.50 4.47 3.05
C PRO A 277 -16.11 3.98 3.45
N PHE A 278 -15.47 3.19 2.57
CA PHE A 278 -14.11 2.72 2.70
C PHE A 278 -13.39 2.96 1.36
N PRO A 279 -12.50 3.96 1.26
CA PRO A 279 -11.91 4.40 -0.01
C PRO A 279 -10.77 3.46 -0.47
N ASN A 280 -11.06 2.18 -0.57
CA ASN A 280 -10.17 1.14 -1.08
C ASN A 280 -10.78 0.55 -2.36
N PRO A 281 -10.09 0.62 -3.51
CA PRO A 281 -10.58 0.07 -4.78
C PRO A 281 -10.93 -1.43 -4.75
N GLU A 282 -10.39 -2.19 -3.80
CA GLU A 282 -10.67 -3.63 -3.63
C GLU A 282 -11.97 -3.90 -2.85
N GLU A 283 -12.55 -2.90 -2.21
CA GLU A 283 -13.79 -3.09 -1.45
C GLU A 283 -15.02 -3.16 -2.36
N ALA A 284 -15.98 -3.99 -1.96
CA ALA A 284 -17.22 -4.15 -2.70
C ALA A 284 -17.97 -2.80 -2.80
N GLY A 285 -18.41 -2.44 -4.01
CA GLY A 285 -19.11 -1.18 -4.29
C GLY A 285 -18.21 0.03 -4.51
N ALA A 286 -16.91 -0.06 -4.25
CA ALA A 286 -15.98 1.06 -4.42
C ALA A 286 -15.89 1.55 -5.88
N LEU A 287 -16.08 0.67 -6.84
CA LEU A 287 -16.02 0.96 -8.27
C LEU A 287 -17.39 1.18 -8.92
N ASP A 288 -18.51 1.12 -8.20
CA ASP A 288 -19.86 1.15 -8.77
C ASP A 288 -20.10 2.38 -9.66
N MET A 289 -19.71 3.58 -9.21
CA MET A 289 -19.86 4.82 -10.00
C MET A 289 -19.00 4.80 -11.26
N ALA A 290 -17.80 4.25 -11.19
CA ALA A 290 -16.92 4.13 -12.34
C ALA A 290 -17.47 3.09 -13.35
N ILE A 291 -18.04 1.99 -12.88
CA ILE A 291 -18.69 0.96 -13.72
C ILE A 291 -19.95 1.54 -14.39
N GLU A 292 -20.78 2.30 -13.67
CA GLU A 292 -21.95 2.96 -14.25
C GLU A 292 -21.55 3.92 -15.38
N GLN A 293 -20.56 4.77 -15.14
CA GLN A 293 -20.05 5.71 -16.15
C GLN A 293 -19.41 4.97 -17.33
N ALA A 294 -18.60 3.93 -17.08
CA ALA A 294 -17.95 3.15 -18.13
C ALA A 294 -18.96 2.47 -19.07
N ARG A 295 -20.07 1.98 -18.51
CA ARG A 295 -21.19 1.44 -19.31
C ARG A 295 -21.86 2.51 -20.16
N ALA A 296 -22.08 3.71 -19.59
CA ALA A 296 -22.73 4.82 -20.30
C ALA A 296 -21.88 5.36 -21.45
N GLU A 297 -20.57 5.33 -21.31
CA GLU A 297 -19.58 5.86 -22.26
C GLU A 297 -19.00 4.78 -23.18
N ASP A 298 -19.40 3.51 -23.03
CA ASP A 298 -18.85 2.37 -23.75
C ASP A 298 -17.32 2.33 -23.64
N ALA A 299 -16.82 2.45 -22.41
CA ALA A 299 -15.39 2.49 -22.12
C ALA A 299 -14.70 1.14 -22.32
N ASP A 300 -13.39 1.16 -22.52
CA ASP A 300 -12.56 -0.04 -22.71
C ASP A 300 -11.87 -0.48 -21.40
N LEU A 301 -11.65 0.48 -20.47
CA LEU A 301 -10.90 0.27 -19.24
C LEU A 301 -11.37 1.22 -18.13
N ILE A 302 -11.48 0.70 -16.92
CA ILE A 302 -11.57 1.51 -15.71
C ILE A 302 -10.23 1.47 -15.01
N ILE A 303 -9.71 2.65 -14.63
CA ILE A 303 -8.55 2.83 -13.77
C ILE A 303 -9.03 3.49 -12.47
N ALA A 304 -8.68 2.90 -11.33
CA ALA A 304 -8.97 3.50 -10.04
C ALA A 304 -7.68 3.58 -9.20
N VAL A 305 -7.37 4.78 -8.72
CA VAL A 305 -6.27 4.98 -7.77
C VAL A 305 -6.83 5.23 -6.38
N ASP A 306 -6.14 4.76 -5.35
CA ASP A 306 -6.54 5.00 -3.96
C ASP A 306 -6.26 6.46 -3.52
N PRO A 307 -6.72 6.90 -2.35
CA PRO A 307 -6.67 8.33 -1.99
C PRO A 307 -5.30 9.01 -2.06
N ASP A 308 -4.21 8.30 -1.81
CA ASP A 308 -2.85 8.84 -1.96
C ASP A 308 -2.16 8.38 -3.26
N ALA A 309 -2.92 7.71 -4.15
CA ALA A 309 -2.55 7.30 -5.50
C ALA A 309 -1.28 6.42 -5.58
N ASP A 310 -0.94 5.70 -4.51
CA ASP A 310 0.15 4.72 -4.56
C ASP A 310 -0.32 3.37 -5.12
N ARG A 311 -1.64 3.12 -5.24
CA ARG A 311 -2.26 1.91 -5.78
C ARG A 311 -3.01 2.17 -7.07
N CYS A 312 -3.16 1.09 -7.87
CA CYS A 312 -3.89 1.11 -9.14
C CYS A 312 -4.75 -0.14 -9.29
N ALA A 313 -6.06 0.01 -9.21
CA ALA A 313 -6.99 -1.04 -9.57
C ALA A 313 -7.46 -0.88 -11.01
N LEU A 314 -7.74 -2.00 -11.66
CA LEU A 314 -8.28 -2.05 -13.01
C LEU A 314 -9.59 -2.84 -13.00
N ALA A 315 -10.59 -2.37 -13.73
CA ALA A 315 -11.74 -3.18 -14.09
C ALA A 315 -11.92 -3.19 -15.60
N VAL A 316 -12.41 -4.32 -16.10
CA VAL A 316 -12.49 -4.60 -17.52
C VAL A 316 -13.88 -5.12 -17.90
N PRO A 317 -14.30 -4.97 -19.17
CA PRO A 317 -15.54 -5.60 -19.65
C PRO A 317 -15.54 -7.11 -19.39
N ASP A 318 -16.63 -7.59 -18.83
CA ASP A 318 -16.86 -9.01 -18.55
C ASP A 318 -18.33 -9.34 -18.81
N PRO A 319 -18.66 -9.90 -19.99
CA PRO A 319 -20.05 -10.27 -20.33
C PRO A 319 -20.65 -11.32 -19.39
N GLY A 320 -19.82 -12.04 -18.64
CA GLY A 320 -20.28 -13.04 -17.65
C GLY A 320 -20.65 -12.43 -16.30
N ALA A 321 -20.23 -11.21 -16.02
CA ALA A 321 -20.54 -10.52 -14.77
C ALA A 321 -21.89 -9.81 -14.83
N GLU A 322 -22.63 -9.77 -13.70
CA GLU A 322 -23.94 -9.12 -13.59
C GLU A 322 -23.88 -7.62 -13.99
N ALA A 323 -22.84 -6.92 -13.56
CA ALA A 323 -22.61 -5.52 -13.92
C ALA A 323 -22.03 -5.34 -15.34
N GLY A 324 -21.66 -6.42 -16.05
CA GLY A 324 -20.96 -6.38 -17.35
C GLY A 324 -19.49 -5.96 -17.25
N TRP A 325 -18.97 -5.84 -16.04
CA TRP A 325 -17.59 -5.45 -15.72
C TRP A 325 -17.08 -6.25 -14.53
N SER A 326 -15.80 -6.59 -14.54
CA SER A 326 -15.14 -7.28 -13.44
C SER A 326 -13.85 -6.55 -13.04
N PRO A 327 -13.65 -6.28 -11.73
CA PRO A 327 -12.35 -5.87 -11.23
C PRO A 327 -11.35 -7.01 -11.39
N LEU A 328 -10.13 -6.69 -11.81
CA LEU A 328 -9.02 -7.64 -11.81
C LEU A 328 -8.38 -7.66 -10.41
N SER A 329 -7.97 -8.85 -9.95
CA SER A 329 -7.19 -8.95 -8.71
C SER A 329 -5.80 -8.35 -8.88
N GLY A 330 -5.18 -7.92 -7.76
CA GLY A 330 -3.82 -7.40 -7.79
C GLY A 330 -2.80 -8.38 -8.37
N ASP A 331 -2.99 -9.69 -8.17
CA ASP A 331 -2.15 -10.73 -8.79
C ASP A 331 -2.36 -10.82 -10.31
N GLN A 332 -3.60 -10.71 -10.79
CA GLN A 332 -3.87 -10.67 -12.22
C GLN A 332 -3.24 -9.44 -12.87
N ILE A 333 -3.44 -8.26 -12.29
CA ILE A 333 -2.85 -7.01 -12.77
C ILE A 333 -1.32 -7.11 -12.74
N GLY A 334 -0.74 -7.55 -11.61
CA GLY A 334 0.72 -7.66 -11.46
C GLY A 334 1.35 -8.60 -12.49
N CYS A 335 0.71 -9.72 -12.79
CA CYS A 335 1.20 -10.66 -13.81
C CYS A 335 1.00 -10.11 -15.23
N LEU A 336 -0.10 -9.46 -15.54
CA LEU A 336 -0.34 -8.81 -16.83
C LEU A 336 0.68 -7.70 -17.09
N LEU A 337 0.94 -6.82 -16.13
CA LEU A 337 1.93 -5.76 -16.26
C LEU A 337 3.36 -6.32 -16.32
N GLY A 338 3.67 -7.33 -15.50
CA GLY A 338 4.97 -7.99 -15.49
C GLY A 338 5.30 -8.66 -16.83
N GLU A 339 4.35 -9.39 -17.42
CA GLU A 339 4.47 -9.98 -18.76
C GLU A 339 4.62 -8.90 -19.83
N PHE A 340 3.75 -7.88 -19.78
CA PHE A 340 3.76 -6.80 -20.76
C PHE A 340 5.11 -6.06 -20.81
N LEU A 341 5.71 -5.80 -19.65
CA LEU A 341 7.02 -5.16 -19.53
C LEU A 341 8.15 -6.12 -19.94
N ALA A 342 8.12 -7.37 -19.50
CA ALA A 342 9.14 -8.38 -19.81
C ALA A 342 9.20 -8.69 -21.32
N ALA A 343 8.05 -8.83 -21.97
CA ALA A 343 7.96 -9.05 -23.42
C ALA A 343 8.54 -7.89 -24.27
N ARG A 344 8.70 -6.71 -23.67
CA ARG A 344 9.29 -5.51 -24.29
C ARG A 344 10.76 -5.31 -23.97
N GLY A 345 11.41 -6.33 -23.44
CA GLY A 345 12.85 -6.31 -23.18
C GLY A 345 13.22 -5.58 -21.89
N LEU A 346 12.38 -5.67 -20.85
CA LEU A 346 12.71 -5.17 -19.53
C LEU A 346 14.04 -5.76 -19.05
N GLU A 347 14.95 -4.93 -18.58
CA GLU A 347 16.23 -5.36 -18.01
C GLU A 347 16.21 -5.23 -16.49
N GLY A 348 16.66 -6.28 -15.78
CA GLY A 348 16.73 -6.28 -14.32
C GLY A 348 16.05 -7.48 -13.70
N SER A 349 15.36 -7.29 -12.58
CA SER A 349 14.64 -8.36 -11.88
C SER A 349 13.18 -8.02 -11.68
N LEU A 350 12.36 -9.06 -11.58
CA LEU A 350 10.97 -8.98 -11.14
C LEU A 350 10.89 -9.37 -9.66
N ALA A 351 9.99 -8.74 -8.91
CA ALA A 351 9.82 -9.09 -7.50
C ALA A 351 8.34 -9.01 -7.06
N ASN A 352 7.94 -9.92 -6.18
CA ASN A 352 6.68 -9.82 -5.47
C ASN A 352 6.77 -10.42 -4.06
N SER A 353 5.70 -10.23 -3.27
CA SER A 353 5.67 -10.76 -1.91
C SER A 353 5.47 -12.28 -1.89
N ILE A 354 5.89 -12.92 -0.80
CA ILE A 354 5.68 -14.37 -0.59
C ILE A 354 4.21 -14.77 -0.65
N VAL A 355 3.28 -13.87 -0.38
CA VAL A 355 1.84 -14.13 -0.39
C VAL A 355 1.20 -13.89 -1.76
N SER A 356 1.86 -13.17 -2.66
CA SER A 356 1.40 -12.93 -4.04
C SER A 356 1.52 -14.18 -4.91
N SER A 357 0.95 -14.16 -6.12
CA SER A 357 0.98 -15.29 -7.05
C SER A 357 2.39 -15.68 -7.47
N ARG A 358 2.64 -16.97 -7.57
CA ARG A 358 3.88 -17.54 -8.13
C ARG A 358 3.98 -17.43 -9.65
N LEU A 359 2.93 -16.96 -10.33
CA LEU A 359 2.94 -16.77 -11.78
C LEU A 359 4.01 -15.78 -12.24
N LEU A 360 4.28 -14.71 -11.46
CA LEU A 360 5.33 -13.75 -11.83
C LEU A 360 6.72 -14.42 -11.91
N ALA A 361 7.00 -15.40 -11.06
CA ALA A 361 8.25 -16.16 -11.14
C ALA A 361 8.35 -16.98 -12.43
N ARG A 362 7.24 -17.54 -12.92
CA ARG A 362 7.18 -18.25 -14.21
C ARG A 362 7.37 -17.32 -15.40
N ILE A 363 6.78 -16.14 -15.34
CA ILE A 363 6.98 -15.09 -16.35
C ILE A 363 8.45 -14.68 -16.38
N ALA A 364 9.07 -14.41 -15.23
CA ALA A 364 10.48 -14.07 -15.16
C ALA A 364 11.37 -15.16 -15.78
N GLU A 365 11.13 -16.43 -15.45
CA GLU A 365 11.85 -17.58 -15.99
C GLU A 365 11.74 -17.64 -17.53
N ALA A 366 10.53 -17.48 -18.06
CA ALA A 366 10.26 -17.53 -19.50
C ALA A 366 10.99 -16.41 -20.29
N HIS A 367 11.14 -15.25 -19.68
CA HIS A 367 11.87 -14.11 -20.28
C HIS A 367 13.36 -14.04 -19.89
N GLY A 368 13.88 -15.04 -19.16
CA GLY A 368 15.29 -15.06 -18.73
C GLY A 368 15.64 -14.00 -17.68
N LEU A 369 14.64 -13.48 -16.96
CA LEU A 369 14.80 -12.50 -15.90
C LEU A 369 14.97 -13.18 -14.54
N VAL A 370 15.61 -12.48 -13.60
CA VAL A 370 15.69 -12.93 -12.22
C VAL A 370 14.39 -12.57 -11.50
N HIS A 371 13.87 -13.49 -10.70
CA HIS A 371 12.74 -13.23 -9.81
C HIS A 371 13.18 -13.25 -8.34
N HIS A 372 12.68 -12.30 -7.56
CA HIS A 372 12.87 -12.24 -6.11
C HIS A 372 11.53 -12.35 -5.38
N THR A 373 11.41 -13.35 -4.52
CA THR A 373 10.33 -13.38 -3.51
C THR A 373 10.77 -12.58 -2.30
N THR A 374 9.89 -11.75 -1.74
CA THR A 374 10.19 -10.92 -0.57
C THR A 374 9.19 -11.15 0.56
N LEU A 375 9.45 -10.58 1.73
CA LEU A 375 8.41 -10.44 2.76
C LEU A 375 7.27 -9.53 2.27
N THR A 376 6.13 -9.62 2.94
CA THR A 376 4.98 -8.74 2.69
C THR A 376 5.29 -7.29 3.08
N GLY A 377 4.82 -6.37 2.27
CA GLY A 377 5.04 -4.94 2.41
C GLY A 377 6.02 -4.42 1.37
N PHE A 378 5.62 -3.33 0.70
CA PHE A 378 6.34 -2.81 -0.46
C PHE A 378 7.78 -2.38 -0.13
N LYS A 379 8.04 -2.01 1.14
CA LYS A 379 9.39 -1.72 1.65
C LYS A 379 10.41 -2.86 1.42
N TRP A 380 9.95 -4.11 1.31
CA TRP A 380 10.80 -5.26 0.99
C TRP A 380 10.92 -5.48 -0.52
N ILE A 381 9.80 -5.37 -1.25
CA ILE A 381 9.78 -5.51 -2.72
C ILE A 381 10.68 -4.46 -3.37
N ALA A 382 10.55 -3.21 -2.95
CA ALA A 382 11.35 -2.10 -3.46
C ALA A 382 12.86 -2.25 -3.22
N ARG A 383 13.29 -3.12 -2.30
CA ARG A 383 14.71 -3.44 -2.03
C ARG A 383 15.24 -4.63 -2.82
N ALA A 384 14.44 -5.26 -3.66
CA ALA A 384 14.91 -6.36 -4.48
C ALA A 384 16.10 -5.91 -5.36
N PRO A 385 17.18 -6.71 -5.45
CA PRO A 385 18.34 -6.35 -6.23
C PRO A 385 18.02 -6.13 -7.71
N LYS A 386 18.48 -5.01 -8.26
CA LYS A 386 18.24 -4.63 -9.67
C LYS A 386 16.76 -4.65 -10.06
N LEU A 387 15.88 -4.30 -9.14
CA LEU A 387 14.44 -4.27 -9.39
C LEU A 387 14.14 -3.46 -10.66
N ALA A 388 13.35 -4.04 -11.55
CA ALA A 388 12.84 -3.38 -12.75
C ALA A 388 11.30 -3.28 -12.72
N PHE A 389 10.62 -4.29 -12.14
CA PHE A 389 9.21 -4.28 -11.85
C PHE A 389 8.93 -5.06 -10.57
N GLY A 390 8.04 -4.56 -9.74
CA GLY A 390 7.59 -5.27 -8.54
C GLY A 390 6.13 -5.01 -8.23
N TYR A 391 5.48 -5.99 -7.58
CA TYR A 391 4.11 -5.80 -7.12
C TYR A 391 3.80 -6.52 -5.81
N GLU A 392 2.82 -6.01 -5.09
CA GLU A 392 2.10 -6.71 -4.02
C GLU A 392 0.63 -6.96 -4.44
N GLU A 393 0.05 -8.06 -3.99
CA GLU A 393 -1.30 -8.51 -4.35
C GLU A 393 -2.40 -7.51 -3.98
N ALA A 394 -2.13 -6.60 -3.07
CA ALA A 394 -3.03 -5.52 -2.66
C ALA A 394 -2.96 -4.32 -3.64
N ILE A 395 -3.01 -4.59 -4.95
CA ILE A 395 -3.03 -3.61 -6.05
C ILE A 395 -1.92 -2.56 -6.03
N GLY A 396 -0.77 -2.90 -5.44
CA GLY A 396 0.39 -2.03 -5.38
C GLY A 396 1.47 -2.45 -6.39
N PHE A 397 1.86 -1.57 -7.31
CA PHE A 397 2.80 -1.85 -8.38
C PHE A 397 3.89 -0.78 -8.45
N CYS A 398 5.11 -1.18 -8.74
CA CYS A 398 6.24 -0.31 -9.07
C CYS A 398 6.69 -0.63 -10.51
N PRO A 399 6.18 0.08 -11.50
CA PRO A 399 6.50 -0.19 -12.90
C PRO A 399 7.87 0.36 -13.32
N ASN A 400 8.41 1.32 -12.57
CA ASN A 400 9.74 1.86 -12.78
C ASN A 400 10.37 2.37 -11.46
N PRO A 401 11.24 1.58 -10.82
CA PRO A 401 11.92 1.96 -9.58
C PRO A 401 12.87 3.17 -9.71
N GLN A 402 13.15 3.63 -10.92
CA GLN A 402 13.95 4.84 -11.15
C GLN A 402 13.12 6.11 -10.93
N ILE A 403 11.80 6.05 -11.14
CA ILE A 403 10.87 7.14 -10.85
C ILE A 403 10.59 7.15 -9.36
N ALA A 404 9.78 6.20 -8.87
CA ALA A 404 9.44 6.05 -7.47
C ALA A 404 9.82 4.64 -7.01
N ARG A 405 10.57 4.55 -5.91
CA ARG A 405 10.96 3.23 -5.37
C ARG A 405 10.00 2.81 -4.26
N ASP A 406 8.73 2.87 -4.60
CA ASP A 406 7.55 2.49 -3.84
C ASP A 406 6.47 2.08 -4.84
N LYS A 407 5.27 1.80 -4.37
CA LYS A 407 4.08 1.70 -5.19
C LYS A 407 3.81 3.03 -5.89
N ASP A 408 3.49 2.95 -7.16
CA ASP A 408 3.18 4.10 -8.00
C ASP A 408 1.95 3.83 -8.87
N GLY A 409 0.77 4.19 -8.35
CA GLY A 409 -0.49 3.98 -9.05
C GLY A 409 -0.61 4.83 -10.32
N ILE A 410 0.02 6.01 -10.34
CA ILE A 410 -0.02 6.92 -11.48
C ILE A 410 0.81 6.36 -12.64
N ALA A 411 2.06 5.98 -12.38
CA ALA A 411 2.92 5.35 -13.38
C ALA A 411 2.36 4.00 -13.84
N SER A 412 1.76 3.23 -12.92
CA SER A 412 1.09 1.95 -13.25
C SER A 412 -0.10 2.14 -14.18
N SER A 413 -0.84 3.25 -14.05
CA SER A 413 -1.95 3.60 -14.95
C SER A 413 -1.48 3.77 -16.40
N VAL A 414 -0.30 4.34 -16.64
CA VAL A 414 0.28 4.50 -17.99
C VAL A 414 0.64 3.15 -18.60
N VAL A 415 1.28 2.27 -17.82
CA VAL A 415 1.65 0.93 -18.28
C VAL A 415 0.41 0.09 -18.56
N ALA A 416 -0.58 0.14 -17.67
CA ALA A 416 -1.87 -0.54 -17.85
C ALA A 416 -2.58 -0.03 -19.12
N ALA A 417 -2.74 1.27 -19.28
CA ALA A 417 -3.37 1.85 -20.46
C ALA A 417 -2.63 1.46 -21.76
N SER A 418 -1.29 1.39 -21.73
CA SER A 418 -0.49 0.93 -22.88
C SER A 418 -0.74 -0.54 -23.22
N LEU A 419 -0.85 -1.40 -22.21
CA LEU A 419 -1.22 -2.82 -22.38
C LEU A 419 -2.61 -2.93 -23.03
N PHE A 420 -3.61 -2.23 -22.50
CA PHE A 420 -4.98 -2.32 -23.00
C PHE A 420 -5.14 -1.71 -24.40
N ALA A 421 -4.40 -0.65 -24.73
CA ALA A 421 -4.33 -0.13 -26.08
C ALA A 421 -3.77 -1.17 -27.08
N ALA A 422 -2.73 -1.91 -26.68
CA ALA A 422 -2.17 -2.98 -27.51
C ALA A 422 -3.16 -4.15 -27.70
N LEU A 423 -3.80 -4.60 -26.62
CA LEU A 423 -4.81 -5.66 -26.68
C LEU A 423 -5.99 -5.28 -27.58
N LYS A 424 -6.46 -4.02 -27.48
CA LYS A 424 -7.56 -3.51 -28.32
C LYS A 424 -7.22 -3.56 -29.80
N VAL A 425 -6.00 -3.17 -30.19
CA VAL A 425 -5.54 -3.28 -31.60
C VAL A 425 -5.51 -4.72 -32.09
N GLU A 426 -5.13 -5.65 -31.21
CA GLU A 426 -5.10 -7.08 -31.52
C GLU A 426 -6.50 -7.73 -31.50
N GLY A 427 -7.55 -6.99 -31.11
CA GLY A 427 -8.89 -7.51 -30.92
C GLY A 427 -9.00 -8.49 -29.76
N ARG A 428 -8.15 -8.34 -28.75
CA ARG A 428 -8.03 -9.20 -27.57
C ARG A 428 -8.49 -8.46 -26.32
N THR A 429 -8.96 -9.23 -25.34
CA THR A 429 -9.35 -8.76 -24.02
C THR A 429 -8.30 -9.10 -22.96
N ALA A 430 -8.46 -8.57 -21.75
CA ALA A 430 -7.67 -9.00 -20.59
C ALA A 430 -7.83 -10.52 -20.33
N TRP A 431 -9.03 -11.04 -20.53
CA TRP A 431 -9.32 -12.48 -20.34
C TRP A 431 -8.56 -13.34 -21.33
N ASP A 432 -8.49 -12.94 -22.60
CA ASP A 432 -7.68 -13.64 -23.62
C ASP A 432 -6.19 -13.65 -23.27
N GLU A 433 -5.69 -12.56 -22.67
CA GLU A 433 -4.29 -12.48 -22.23
C GLU A 433 -4.04 -13.34 -21.00
N LEU A 434 -4.97 -13.37 -20.02
CA LEU A 434 -4.89 -14.25 -18.87
C LEU A 434 -4.96 -15.73 -19.28
N ASP A 435 -5.80 -16.07 -20.27
CA ASP A 435 -5.87 -17.43 -20.84
C ASP A 435 -4.56 -17.81 -21.54
N ARG A 436 -3.95 -16.88 -22.29
CA ARG A 436 -2.63 -17.07 -22.89
C ARG A 436 -1.56 -17.36 -21.83
N LEU A 437 -1.55 -16.60 -20.74
CA LEU A 437 -0.63 -16.83 -19.62
C LEU A 437 -0.89 -18.19 -18.95
N ALA A 438 -2.16 -18.58 -18.80
CA ALA A 438 -2.52 -19.88 -18.24
C ALA A 438 -2.02 -21.04 -19.12
N HIS A 439 -2.16 -20.94 -20.43
CA HIS A 439 -1.62 -21.95 -21.36
C HIS A 439 -0.10 -22.03 -21.32
N ALA A 440 0.59 -20.88 -21.18
CA ALA A 440 2.05 -20.83 -21.15
C ALA A 440 2.65 -21.34 -19.83
N HIS A 441 1.98 -21.11 -18.70
CA HIS A 441 2.56 -21.27 -17.36
C HIS A 441 1.75 -22.14 -16.38
N GLY A 442 0.57 -22.59 -16.79
CA GLY A 442 -0.47 -23.12 -15.91
C GLY A 442 -1.39 -22.03 -15.37
N LEU A 443 -2.63 -22.41 -15.08
CA LEU A 443 -3.61 -21.50 -14.50
C LEU A 443 -3.31 -21.27 -13.02
N HIS A 444 -3.01 -20.06 -12.64
CA HIS A 444 -2.83 -19.62 -11.26
C HIS A 444 -4.05 -18.81 -10.82
N VAL A 445 -4.75 -19.26 -9.78
CA VAL A 445 -5.89 -18.55 -9.19
C VAL A 445 -5.61 -18.29 -7.72
N THR A 446 -5.63 -17.04 -7.34
CA THR A 446 -5.42 -16.59 -5.95
C THR A 446 -6.72 -16.11 -5.32
N GLY A 447 -6.77 -16.13 -3.99
CA GLY A 447 -7.88 -15.54 -3.25
C GLY A 447 -7.59 -15.45 -1.76
N PRO A 448 -8.12 -14.42 -1.10
CA PRO A 448 -7.99 -14.25 0.34
C PRO A 448 -9.03 -15.07 1.10
N LEU A 449 -8.67 -15.44 2.33
CA LEU A 449 -9.59 -15.84 3.39
C LEU A 449 -9.23 -15.03 4.63
N THR A 450 -10.15 -14.18 5.07
CA THR A 450 -9.90 -13.27 6.20
C THR A 450 -10.83 -13.59 7.34
N PHE A 451 -10.26 -13.82 8.53
CA PHE A 451 -10.99 -13.92 9.77
C PHE A 451 -10.88 -12.59 10.53
N ARG A 452 -12.01 -12.03 10.90
CA ARG A 452 -12.11 -10.90 11.81
C ARG A 452 -12.57 -11.45 13.15
N VAL A 453 -11.88 -11.13 14.23
CA VAL A 453 -12.18 -11.61 15.58
C VAL A 453 -12.42 -10.42 16.51
N GLU A 454 -13.13 -10.67 17.61
CA GLU A 454 -13.34 -9.64 18.63
C GLU A 454 -12.11 -9.49 19.53
N GLU A 455 -11.43 -10.63 19.82
CA GLU A 455 -10.27 -10.68 20.71
C GLU A 455 -9.05 -11.21 19.95
N ILE A 456 -7.92 -10.50 20.03
CA ILE A 456 -6.68 -10.82 19.31
C ILE A 456 -6.10 -12.18 19.75
N GLU A 457 -6.40 -12.62 20.97
CA GLU A 457 -5.99 -13.91 21.53
C GLU A 457 -6.56 -15.10 20.73
N GLN A 458 -7.72 -14.93 20.09
CA GLN A 458 -8.33 -15.94 19.23
C GLN A 458 -7.44 -16.24 18.02
N ILE A 459 -6.79 -15.20 17.46
CA ILE A 459 -5.83 -15.36 16.36
C ILE A 459 -4.60 -16.16 16.83
N ALA A 460 -4.04 -15.79 17.99
CA ALA A 460 -2.89 -16.51 18.56
C ALA A 460 -3.23 -17.99 18.81
N ALA A 461 -4.43 -18.29 19.32
CA ALA A 461 -4.91 -19.64 19.52
C ALA A 461 -5.10 -20.41 18.19
N GLY A 462 -5.63 -19.77 17.15
CA GLY A 462 -5.78 -20.34 15.81
C GLY A 462 -4.42 -20.68 15.19
N MET A 463 -3.47 -19.75 15.26
CA MET A 463 -2.10 -19.96 14.77
C MET A 463 -1.36 -21.07 15.55
N ALA A 464 -1.54 -21.13 16.87
CA ALA A 464 -0.95 -22.20 17.68
C ALA A 464 -1.53 -23.57 17.31
N ARG A 465 -2.84 -23.68 17.04
CA ARG A 465 -3.45 -24.93 16.53
C ARG A 465 -2.86 -25.33 15.19
N LEU A 466 -2.76 -24.39 14.25
CA LEU A 466 -2.21 -24.67 12.92
C LEU A 466 -0.76 -25.16 12.98
N ARG A 467 0.07 -24.59 13.88
CA ARG A 467 1.44 -25.03 14.11
C ARG A 467 1.52 -26.41 14.74
N ALA A 468 0.66 -26.69 15.74
CA ALA A 468 0.67 -27.96 16.45
C ALA A 468 0.08 -29.13 15.64
N GLN A 469 -0.90 -28.85 14.80
CA GLN A 469 -1.64 -29.84 14.02
C GLN A 469 -1.91 -29.34 12.59
N PRO A 470 -0.86 -29.21 11.77
CA PRO A 470 -1.04 -28.79 10.38
C PRO A 470 -1.84 -29.85 9.61
N PRO A 471 -2.58 -29.46 8.57
CA PRO A 471 -3.31 -30.40 7.75
C PRO A 471 -2.38 -31.38 7.04
N SER A 472 -2.76 -32.63 6.95
CA SER A 472 -2.06 -33.64 6.13
C SER A 472 -2.59 -33.74 4.70
N VAL A 473 -3.80 -33.20 4.47
CA VAL A 473 -4.51 -33.17 3.17
C VAL A 473 -5.28 -31.86 3.07
N LEU A 474 -5.28 -31.22 1.90
CA LEU A 474 -6.14 -30.08 1.54
C LEU A 474 -6.74 -30.30 0.15
N ALA A 475 -8.03 -30.10 -0.01
CA ALA A 475 -8.79 -30.32 -1.24
C ALA A 475 -8.47 -31.68 -1.91
N GLY A 476 -8.35 -32.74 -1.09
CA GLY A 476 -8.02 -34.09 -1.53
C GLY A 476 -6.57 -34.33 -1.94
N SER A 477 -5.67 -33.34 -1.84
CA SER A 477 -4.25 -33.45 -2.17
C SER A 477 -3.41 -33.54 -0.88
N PRO A 478 -2.42 -34.47 -0.80
CA PRO A 478 -1.49 -34.56 0.33
C PRO A 478 -0.73 -33.25 0.53
N VAL A 479 -0.53 -32.85 1.78
CA VAL A 479 0.36 -31.73 2.12
C VAL A 479 1.81 -32.26 2.12
N VAL A 480 2.67 -31.59 1.36
CA VAL A 480 4.08 -31.96 1.17
C VAL A 480 5.06 -31.01 1.84
N GLU A 481 4.60 -29.79 2.17
CA GLU A 481 5.42 -28.80 2.88
C GLU A 481 4.58 -28.05 3.91
N VAL A 482 5.10 -27.93 5.12
CA VAL A 482 4.60 -27.04 6.18
C VAL A 482 5.81 -26.28 6.72
N SER A 483 5.78 -24.97 6.65
CA SER A 483 6.89 -24.12 7.11
C SER A 483 6.37 -23.04 8.07
N ASP A 484 6.97 -22.98 9.27
CA ASP A 484 6.77 -21.86 10.18
C ASP A 484 7.67 -20.69 9.74
N LEU A 485 7.08 -19.62 9.28
CA LEU A 485 7.80 -18.46 8.77
C LEU A 485 8.49 -17.65 9.88
N SER A 486 8.19 -17.92 11.15
CA SER A 486 8.88 -17.31 12.29
C SER A 486 10.34 -17.74 12.42
N GLU A 487 10.72 -18.84 11.75
CA GLU A 487 12.10 -19.32 11.67
C GLU A 487 12.84 -18.80 10.41
N GLY A 488 12.16 -18.01 9.56
CA GLY A 488 12.61 -17.61 8.24
C GLY A 488 12.26 -18.64 7.17
N TYR A 489 12.35 -18.26 5.90
CA TYR A 489 11.95 -19.12 4.79
C TYR A 489 12.78 -18.86 3.54
N ARG A 490 13.54 -19.84 3.05
CA ARG A 490 14.32 -19.79 1.79
C ARG A 490 15.14 -18.49 1.64
N GLY A 491 15.79 -18.07 2.72
CA GLY A 491 16.61 -16.85 2.76
C GLY A 491 15.84 -15.57 3.13
N LEU A 492 14.53 -15.62 3.28
CA LEU A 492 13.74 -14.54 3.84
C LEU A 492 13.94 -14.46 5.37
N PRO A 493 13.98 -13.24 5.94
CA PRO A 493 14.05 -13.09 7.39
C PRO A 493 12.76 -13.60 8.06
N PRO A 494 12.82 -13.87 9.39
CA PRO A 494 11.67 -14.30 10.17
C PRO A 494 10.47 -13.33 10.04
N THR A 495 9.26 -13.91 9.93
CA THR A 495 7.98 -13.20 9.99
C THR A 495 6.92 -14.13 10.57
N ASP A 496 5.95 -13.60 11.32
CA ASP A 496 4.88 -14.46 11.85
C ASP A 496 3.99 -14.97 10.71
N GLY A 497 3.86 -16.29 10.62
CA GLY A 497 3.03 -16.94 9.60
C GLY A 497 3.32 -18.43 9.48
N VAL A 498 2.40 -19.15 8.85
CA VAL A 498 2.54 -20.57 8.50
C VAL A 498 2.23 -20.76 7.03
N LEU A 499 3.13 -21.39 6.31
CA LEU A 499 2.99 -21.76 4.90
C LEU A 499 2.71 -23.25 4.79
N VAL A 500 1.72 -23.60 3.96
CA VAL A 500 1.32 -24.99 3.64
C VAL A 500 1.29 -25.14 2.13
N VAL A 501 1.90 -26.23 1.61
CA VAL A 501 1.87 -26.55 0.16
C VAL A 501 1.42 -28.00 -0.01
N THR A 502 0.54 -28.23 -0.99
CA THR A 502 0.07 -29.58 -1.37
C THR A 502 0.90 -30.16 -2.53
N GLU A 503 0.80 -31.48 -2.74
CA GLU A 503 1.41 -32.19 -3.88
C GLU A 503 0.84 -31.67 -5.23
N ALA A 504 -0.43 -31.26 -5.27
CA ALA A 504 -1.03 -30.62 -6.44
C ALA A 504 -0.52 -29.21 -6.72
N GLY A 505 0.28 -28.64 -5.82
CA GLY A 505 0.84 -27.30 -5.97
C GLY A 505 0.00 -26.18 -5.33
N ASP A 506 -1.12 -26.49 -4.67
CA ASP A 506 -1.85 -25.46 -3.93
C ASP A 506 -1.01 -24.93 -2.78
N ARG A 507 -1.17 -23.66 -2.48
CA ARG A 507 -0.45 -22.99 -1.38
C ARG A 507 -1.42 -22.21 -0.52
N VAL A 508 -1.24 -22.29 0.80
CA VAL A 508 -1.92 -21.42 1.78
C VAL A 508 -0.86 -20.80 2.67
N ILE A 509 -0.94 -19.49 2.88
CA ILE A 509 -0.12 -18.77 3.86
C ILE A 509 -1.05 -18.08 4.84
N ALA A 510 -1.06 -18.53 6.09
CA ALA A 510 -1.79 -17.89 7.19
C ALA A 510 -0.87 -16.90 7.90
N ARG A 511 -1.34 -15.66 8.07
CA ARG A 511 -0.54 -14.58 8.66
C ARG A 511 -1.41 -13.65 9.50
N PRO A 512 -1.09 -13.46 10.80
CA PRO A 512 -1.74 -12.46 11.63
C PRO A 512 -1.50 -11.04 11.09
N SER A 513 -2.50 -10.17 11.22
CA SER A 513 -2.27 -8.73 11.04
C SER A 513 -1.51 -8.19 12.24
N GLY A 514 -0.49 -7.37 12.01
CA GLY A 514 0.28 -6.74 13.09
C GLY A 514 -0.45 -5.62 13.82
N THR A 515 -1.55 -5.09 13.24
CA THR A 515 -2.20 -3.85 13.72
C THR A 515 -3.71 -3.97 13.91
N GLU A 516 -4.32 -5.06 13.42
CA GLU A 516 -5.77 -5.24 13.45
C GLU A 516 -6.12 -6.65 13.94
N PRO A 517 -7.28 -6.86 14.60
CA PRO A 517 -7.75 -8.19 15.03
C PRO A 517 -8.20 -9.02 13.82
N LYS A 518 -7.28 -9.28 12.90
CA LYS A 518 -7.50 -10.00 11.65
C LYS A 518 -6.42 -11.06 11.44
N LEU A 519 -6.85 -12.26 11.04
CA LEU A 519 -5.98 -13.28 10.45
C LEU A 519 -6.25 -13.32 8.95
N LYS A 520 -5.23 -13.07 8.16
CA LYS A 520 -5.30 -13.16 6.69
C LYS A 520 -4.66 -14.46 6.22
N CYS A 521 -5.40 -15.23 5.43
CA CYS A 521 -4.88 -16.37 4.71
C CYS A 521 -4.88 -16.06 3.22
N TYR A 522 -3.75 -16.30 2.57
CA TYR A 522 -3.54 -16.11 1.15
C TYR A 522 -3.46 -17.47 0.49
N LEU A 523 -4.37 -17.73 -0.43
CA LEU A 523 -4.51 -19.02 -1.08
C LEU A 523 -4.14 -18.90 -2.55
N GLU A 524 -3.49 -19.93 -3.10
CA GLU A 524 -3.20 -20.06 -4.51
C GLU A 524 -3.42 -21.50 -4.95
N VAL A 525 -4.20 -21.66 -6.01
CA VAL A 525 -4.43 -22.93 -6.70
C VAL A 525 -3.73 -22.87 -8.05
N ILE A 526 -3.06 -23.97 -8.43
CA ILE A 526 -2.43 -24.09 -9.75
C ILE A 526 -3.01 -25.31 -10.46
N LEU A 527 -3.59 -25.10 -11.64
CA LEU A 527 -4.06 -26.17 -12.50
C LEU A 527 -3.34 -26.19 -13.85
N PRO A 528 -3.09 -27.36 -14.45
CA PRO A 528 -2.66 -27.45 -15.84
C PRO A 528 -3.69 -26.80 -16.78
N ALA A 529 -3.23 -26.08 -17.79
CA ALA A 529 -4.06 -25.51 -18.86
C ALA A 529 -3.42 -25.83 -20.22
N PRO A 530 -3.58 -27.08 -20.74
CA PRO A 530 -2.96 -27.48 -22.01
C PRO A 530 -3.45 -26.60 -23.18
N GLU A 531 -2.55 -26.34 -24.12
CA GLU A 531 -2.89 -25.59 -25.32
C GLU A 531 -3.97 -26.32 -26.15
N GLY A 532 -4.96 -25.58 -26.61
CA GLY A 532 -6.10 -26.11 -27.38
C GLY A 532 -7.27 -26.65 -26.54
N GLU A 533 -7.15 -26.67 -25.20
CA GLU A 533 -8.26 -26.98 -24.29
C GLU A 533 -8.77 -25.67 -23.63
N PRO A 534 -10.05 -25.60 -23.22
CA PRO A 534 -10.52 -24.45 -22.43
C PRO A 534 -9.75 -24.32 -21.11
N VAL A 535 -9.41 -23.10 -20.72
CA VAL A 535 -8.75 -22.83 -19.43
C VAL A 535 -9.72 -23.16 -18.28
N PRO A 536 -9.31 -23.98 -17.29
CA PRO A 536 -10.22 -24.54 -16.28
C PRO A 536 -10.49 -23.56 -15.12
N TRP A 537 -10.95 -22.33 -15.41
CA TRP A 537 -11.24 -21.29 -14.42
C TRP A 537 -12.24 -21.71 -13.34
N GLU A 538 -13.34 -22.38 -13.76
CA GLU A 538 -14.39 -22.82 -12.84
C GLU A 538 -13.84 -23.86 -11.86
N ALA A 539 -13.15 -24.88 -12.36
CA ALA A 539 -12.54 -25.93 -11.53
C ALA A 539 -11.49 -25.34 -10.54
N ALA A 540 -10.73 -24.34 -10.97
CA ALA A 540 -9.77 -23.68 -10.09
C ALA A 540 -10.47 -22.87 -8.99
N ARG A 541 -11.56 -22.16 -9.31
CA ARG A 541 -12.37 -21.43 -8.32
C ARG A 541 -13.03 -22.37 -7.32
N GLU A 542 -13.65 -23.45 -7.79
CA GLU A 542 -14.25 -24.48 -6.93
C GLU A 542 -13.21 -25.09 -5.98
N ARG A 543 -12.01 -25.40 -6.48
CA ARG A 543 -10.92 -25.92 -5.67
C ARG A 543 -10.46 -24.90 -4.62
N LEU A 544 -10.37 -23.62 -4.98
CA LEU A 544 -10.01 -22.54 -4.06
C LEU A 544 -11.04 -22.42 -2.93
N GLU A 545 -12.34 -22.45 -3.25
CA GLU A 545 -13.41 -22.39 -2.25
C GLU A 545 -13.41 -23.63 -1.32
N LEU A 546 -13.11 -24.81 -1.86
CA LEU A 546 -12.94 -26.00 -1.06
C LEU A 546 -11.80 -25.85 -0.05
N ILE A 547 -10.63 -25.34 -0.49
CA ILE A 547 -9.49 -25.07 0.40
C ILE A 547 -9.85 -24.02 1.46
N LYS A 548 -10.55 -22.93 1.09
CA LYS A 548 -11.03 -21.93 2.06
C LYS A 548 -11.89 -22.57 3.15
N SER A 549 -12.86 -23.40 2.75
CA SER A 549 -13.76 -24.09 3.67
C SER A 549 -13.03 -25.06 4.61
N GLU A 550 -12.10 -25.87 4.07
CA GLU A 550 -11.34 -26.85 4.85
C GLU A 550 -10.36 -26.14 5.79
N PHE A 551 -9.63 -25.14 5.30
CA PHE A 551 -8.64 -24.40 6.08
C PHE A 551 -9.30 -23.55 7.18
N GLY A 552 -10.47 -22.98 6.92
CA GLY A 552 -11.26 -22.29 7.92
C GLY A 552 -11.63 -23.17 9.11
N ARG A 553 -12.02 -24.43 8.84
CA ARG A 553 -12.31 -25.41 9.91
C ARG A 553 -11.07 -25.80 10.71
N ILE A 554 -9.90 -25.88 10.07
CA ILE A 554 -8.62 -26.20 10.74
C ILE A 554 -8.21 -25.09 11.70
N ILE A 555 -8.31 -23.84 11.28
CA ILE A 555 -8.01 -22.67 12.12
C ILE A 555 -9.03 -22.56 13.27
N GLY A 556 -10.31 -22.89 13.01
CA GLY A 556 -11.36 -22.88 14.02
C GLY A 556 -11.73 -21.47 14.49
N LEU A 557 -11.74 -20.51 13.55
CA LEU A 557 -12.20 -19.13 13.72
C LEU A 557 -13.49 -18.89 12.94
#